data_284c60fa50db057daaf5e83860cd7f84
#
_entry.id   284c60fa50db057daaf5e83860cd7f84
#
_cell.length_a   1.000
_cell.length_b   1.000
_cell.length_c   1.000
_cell.angle_alpha   90.00
_cell.angle_beta   90.00
_cell.angle_gamma   90.00
#
_symmetry.space_group_name_H-M   'P 1'
#
loop_
_entity.id
_entity.type
_entity.pdbx_description
1 polymer ?
#
loop_
_entity_poly.entity_id
_entity_poly.type
_entity_poly.pdbx_seq_one_letter_code
_entity_poly.pdbx_strand_id
1 'polypeptide(L)'
;MSLDLPKPIAAYFSADRTDSEAVASCFADNAVVKDEGHTYNGLAAIKQWKTDSSQKYNYTSEPFACEEKDGKTIVTSRLTGNFPGSPVDLRYFFGLEGNKIASLEIIA
;
A
#
# COMPACT_ATOMS: atom_id res chain seq x y z
N MET A 1 6.38 -13.71 14.42
CA MET A 1 7.55 -12.87 14.16
C MET A 1 7.18 -11.74 13.21
N SER A 2 7.46 -10.52 13.58
CA SER A 2 7.11 -9.39 12.74
C SER A 2 8.19 -9.13 11.69
N LEU A 3 7.75 -8.70 10.52
CA LEU A 3 8.61 -8.35 9.41
C LEU A 3 9.17 -6.94 9.64
N ASP A 4 10.47 -6.78 9.39
CA ASP A 4 11.13 -5.48 9.54
C ASP A 4 10.86 -4.63 8.29
N LEU A 5 10.01 -3.60 8.45
CA LEU A 5 9.66 -2.69 7.36
C LEU A 5 10.18 -1.28 7.64
N PRO A 6 10.57 -0.53 6.59
CA PRO A 6 10.83 0.91 6.77
C PRO A 6 9.62 1.60 7.39
N LYS A 7 9.87 2.64 8.19
CA LYS A 7 8.82 3.32 8.96
C LYS A 7 7.59 3.73 8.13
N PRO A 8 7.72 4.41 6.99
CA PRO A 8 6.54 4.81 6.24
C PRO A 8 5.76 3.62 5.68
N ILE A 9 6.43 2.54 5.34
CA ILE A 9 5.78 1.33 4.84
C ILE A 9 5.06 0.61 5.97
N ALA A 10 5.69 0.49 7.13
CA ALA A 10 5.04 -0.10 8.31
C ALA A 10 3.79 0.70 8.68
N ALA A 11 3.88 2.03 8.65
CA ALA A 11 2.74 2.91 8.92
C ALA A 11 1.62 2.72 7.89
N TYR A 12 1.97 2.54 6.63
CA TYR A 12 0.99 2.29 5.56
C TYR A 12 0.17 1.02 5.87
N PHE A 13 0.84 -0.09 6.15
CA PHE A 13 0.13 -1.35 6.43
C PHE A 13 -0.64 -1.30 7.74
N SER A 14 -0.15 -0.57 8.73
CA SER A 14 -0.86 -0.37 9.99
C SER A 14 -2.14 0.44 9.80
N ALA A 15 -2.12 1.45 8.92
CA ALA A 15 -3.25 2.34 8.66
C ALA A 15 -4.23 1.78 7.63
N ASP A 16 -3.80 0.83 6.81
CA ASP A 16 -4.52 0.35 5.64
C ASP A 16 -5.97 -0.07 5.91
N ARG A 17 -6.26 -0.58 7.10
CA ARG A 17 -7.58 -1.09 7.45
C ARG A 17 -8.41 -0.13 8.28
N THR A 18 -7.84 0.99 8.71
CA THR A 18 -8.48 1.83 9.71
C THR A 18 -8.89 3.20 9.20
N ASP A 19 -8.05 3.84 8.36
CA ASP A 19 -8.25 5.25 8.07
C ASP A 19 -7.54 5.67 6.79
N SER A 20 -8.32 6.10 5.80
CA SER A 20 -7.74 6.56 4.53
C SER A 20 -6.89 7.83 4.71
N GLU A 21 -7.19 8.68 5.70
CA GLU A 21 -6.34 9.83 6.00
C GLU A 21 -5.00 9.41 6.55
N ALA A 22 -4.98 8.43 7.44
CA ALA A 22 -3.74 7.89 7.99
C ALA A 22 -2.89 7.25 6.89
N VAL A 23 -3.52 6.56 5.94
CA VAL A 23 -2.82 6.02 4.78
C VAL A 23 -2.21 7.14 3.95
N ALA A 24 -3.00 8.17 3.62
CA ALA A 24 -2.51 9.29 2.82
C ALA A 24 -1.34 10.02 3.50
N SER A 25 -1.34 10.10 4.82
CA SER A 25 -0.26 10.76 5.56
C SER A 25 1.09 10.06 5.44
N CYS A 26 1.12 8.81 4.99
CA CYS A 26 2.36 8.08 4.75
C CYS A 26 3.03 8.47 3.44
N PHE A 27 2.34 9.23 2.58
CA PHE A 27 2.80 9.56 1.23
C PHE A 27 3.32 10.98 1.14
N ALA A 28 4.29 11.19 0.23
CA ALA A 28 4.75 12.52 -0.11
C ALA A 28 3.64 13.27 -0.87
N ASP A 29 3.69 14.61 -0.85
CA ASP A 29 2.63 15.45 -1.44
C ASP A 29 2.40 15.16 -2.92
N ASN A 30 3.46 14.81 -3.65
CA ASN A 30 3.39 14.53 -5.08
C ASN A 30 3.49 13.02 -5.39
N ALA A 31 3.16 12.18 -4.43
CA ALA A 31 3.26 10.74 -4.59
C ALA A 31 2.31 10.22 -5.67
N VAL A 32 2.66 9.07 -6.23
CA VAL A 32 1.90 8.41 -7.28
C VAL A 32 1.63 6.97 -6.86
N VAL A 33 0.38 6.54 -6.98
CA VAL A 33 -0.02 5.15 -6.75
C VAL A 33 -0.55 4.56 -8.03
N LYS A 34 -0.10 3.35 -8.37
CA LYS A 34 -0.62 2.57 -9.50
C LYS A 34 -1.24 1.29 -8.97
N ASP A 35 -2.51 1.09 -9.27
CA ASP A 35 -3.25 -0.08 -8.81
C ASP A 35 -4.34 -0.43 -9.81
N GLU A 36 -4.44 -1.70 -10.17
CA GLU A 36 -5.45 -2.22 -11.10
C GLU A 36 -5.49 -1.46 -12.43
N GLY A 37 -4.33 -1.05 -12.95
CA GLY A 37 -4.25 -0.33 -14.21
C GLY A 37 -4.60 1.15 -14.13
N HIS A 38 -4.88 1.66 -12.94
CA HIS A 38 -5.19 3.07 -12.71
C HIS A 38 -4.04 3.77 -12.02
N THR A 39 -3.88 5.07 -12.29
CA THR A 39 -2.84 5.90 -11.69
C THR A 39 -3.50 7.00 -10.87
N TYR A 40 -3.05 7.15 -9.62
CA TYR A 40 -3.56 8.15 -8.69
C TYR A 40 -2.43 9.10 -8.33
N ASN A 41 -2.59 10.37 -8.67
CA ASN A 41 -1.57 11.40 -8.49
C ASN A 41 -1.94 12.35 -7.36
N GLY A 42 -1.06 12.46 -6.35
CA GLY A 42 -1.23 13.38 -5.24
C GLY A 42 -2.09 12.83 -4.10
N LEU A 43 -2.04 13.52 -2.97
CA LEU A 43 -2.67 13.03 -1.73
C LEU A 43 -4.19 12.91 -1.83
N ALA A 44 -4.86 13.85 -2.48
CA ALA A 44 -6.31 13.79 -2.60
C ALA A 44 -6.76 12.56 -3.38
N ALA A 45 -6.08 12.26 -4.50
CA ALA A 45 -6.39 11.10 -5.31
C ALA A 45 -6.08 9.80 -4.56
N ILE A 46 -4.96 9.77 -3.82
CA ILE A 46 -4.56 8.61 -3.03
C ILE A 46 -5.56 8.34 -1.91
N LYS A 47 -6.00 9.38 -1.23
CA LYS A 47 -7.02 9.26 -0.19
C LYS A 47 -8.32 8.71 -0.76
N GLN A 48 -8.74 9.21 -1.91
CA GLN A 48 -9.95 8.73 -2.58
C GLN A 48 -9.82 7.26 -2.99
N TRP A 49 -8.66 6.89 -3.56
CA TRP A 49 -8.37 5.50 -3.91
C TRP A 49 -8.55 4.57 -2.71
N LYS A 50 -7.99 4.97 -1.56
CA LYS A 50 -8.04 4.11 -0.36
C LYS A 50 -9.45 4.06 0.21
N THR A 51 -10.17 5.17 0.19
CA THR A 51 -11.57 5.22 0.64
C THR A 51 -12.43 4.28 -0.20
N ASP A 52 -12.28 4.34 -1.53
CA ASP A 52 -13.06 3.50 -2.44
C ASP A 52 -12.73 2.02 -2.24
N SER A 53 -11.45 1.68 -2.10
CA SER A 53 -11.03 0.30 -1.88
C SER A 53 -11.59 -0.26 -0.57
N SER A 54 -11.57 0.54 0.48
CA SER A 54 -12.03 0.12 1.80
C SER A 54 -13.55 -0.04 1.86
N GLN A 55 -14.30 0.73 1.06
CA GLN A 55 -15.75 0.60 0.98
C GLN A 55 -16.19 -0.57 0.10
N LYS A 56 -15.39 -0.87 -0.92
CA LYS A 56 -15.74 -1.92 -1.88
C LYS A 56 -15.57 -3.32 -1.29
N TYR A 57 -14.50 -3.53 -0.52
CA TYR A 57 -14.17 -4.83 0.03
C TYR A 57 -13.81 -4.73 1.50
N ASN A 58 -14.16 -5.78 2.24
CA ASN A 58 -13.72 -5.96 3.62
C ASN A 58 -12.60 -7.01 3.60
N TYR A 59 -11.39 -6.62 4.01
CA TYR A 59 -10.23 -7.49 3.89
C TYR A 59 -9.19 -7.22 4.97
N THR A 60 -8.31 -8.21 5.16
CA THR A 60 -7.10 -8.05 5.98
C THR A 60 -5.88 -8.20 5.08
N SER A 61 -4.82 -7.46 5.40
CA SER A 61 -3.57 -7.50 4.67
C SER A 61 -2.46 -7.88 5.63
N GLU A 62 -1.70 -8.93 5.27
CA GLU A 62 -0.65 -9.47 6.13
C GLU A 62 0.67 -9.54 5.36
N PRO A 63 1.58 -8.55 5.53
CA PRO A 63 2.90 -8.60 4.91
C PRO A 63 3.70 -9.77 5.45
N PHE A 64 4.33 -10.55 4.57
CA PHE A 64 5.12 -11.69 4.98
C PHE A 64 6.50 -11.75 4.33
N ALA A 65 6.81 -10.89 3.37
CA ALA A 65 8.13 -10.84 2.74
C ALA A 65 8.48 -9.41 2.37
N CYS A 66 9.75 -9.08 2.46
CA CYS A 66 10.25 -7.76 2.12
C CYS A 66 11.65 -7.90 1.51
N GLU A 67 11.89 -7.24 0.38
CA GLU A 67 13.22 -7.20 -0.23
C GLU A 67 13.47 -5.84 -0.85
N GLU A 68 14.73 -5.50 -1.07
CA GLU A 68 15.09 -4.28 -1.75
C GLU A 68 15.71 -4.61 -3.10
N LYS A 69 15.26 -3.91 -4.15
CA LYS A 69 15.73 -4.14 -5.50
C LYS A 69 15.59 -2.87 -6.32
N ASP A 70 16.67 -2.46 -6.99
CA ASP A 70 16.67 -1.31 -7.90
C ASP A 70 16.17 -0.02 -7.23
N GLY A 71 16.55 0.18 -5.96
CA GLY A 71 16.17 1.37 -5.22
C GLY A 71 14.74 1.37 -4.69
N LYS A 72 14.02 0.26 -4.85
CA LYS A 72 12.66 0.11 -4.34
C LYS A 72 12.58 -0.95 -3.26
N THR A 73 11.65 -0.77 -2.35
CA THR A 73 11.33 -1.76 -1.32
C THR A 73 10.10 -2.55 -1.80
N ILE A 74 10.26 -3.85 -1.97
CA ILE A 74 9.19 -4.72 -2.46
C ILE A 74 8.66 -5.54 -1.31
N VAL A 75 7.38 -5.33 -0.98
CA VAL A 75 6.71 -6.07 0.09
C VAL A 75 5.67 -6.99 -0.53
N THR A 76 5.69 -8.27 -0.13
CA THR A 76 4.64 -9.20 -0.52
C THR A 76 3.68 -9.36 0.65
N SER A 77 2.40 -9.16 0.40
CA SER A 77 1.37 -9.22 1.42
C SER A 77 0.24 -10.15 0.98
N ARG A 78 -0.29 -10.92 1.92
CA ARG A 78 -1.45 -11.78 1.67
C ARG A 78 -2.71 -11.04 2.09
N LEU A 79 -3.62 -10.86 1.12
CA LEU A 79 -4.91 -10.25 1.36
C LEU A 79 -5.97 -11.33 1.43
N THR A 80 -6.76 -11.30 2.50
CA THR A 80 -7.86 -12.25 2.72
C THR A 80 -9.12 -11.44 3.01
N GLY A 81 -10.19 -11.72 2.27
CA GLY A 81 -11.42 -10.96 2.45
C GLY A 81 -12.56 -11.47 1.61
N ASN A 82 -13.57 -10.63 1.44
CA ASN A 82 -14.80 -10.97 0.73
C ASN A 82 -14.76 -10.67 -0.77
N PHE A 83 -13.56 -10.46 -1.32
CA PHE A 83 -13.42 -10.20 -2.76
C PHE A 83 -13.21 -11.51 -3.54
N PRO A 84 -13.54 -11.51 -4.85
CA PRO A 84 -13.32 -12.69 -5.69
C PRO A 84 -11.83 -13.04 -5.76
N GLY A 85 -11.51 -14.32 -5.66
CA GLY A 85 -10.13 -14.80 -5.72
C GLY A 85 -9.38 -14.78 -4.40
N SER A 86 -10.03 -14.37 -3.30
CA SER A 86 -9.42 -14.41 -1.97
C SER A 86 -9.08 -15.83 -1.53
N PRO A 87 -7.93 -16.05 -0.85
CA PRO A 87 -6.86 -15.06 -0.60
C PRO A 87 -5.97 -14.84 -1.83
N VAL A 88 -5.30 -13.70 -1.85
CA VAL A 88 -4.39 -13.37 -2.93
C VAL A 88 -3.12 -12.74 -2.36
N ASP A 89 -1.98 -13.04 -2.99
CA ASP A 89 -0.71 -12.43 -2.62
C ASP A 89 -0.43 -11.29 -3.61
N LEU A 90 -0.23 -10.10 -3.08
CA LEU A 90 0.09 -8.91 -3.86
C LEU A 90 1.51 -8.45 -3.57
N ARG A 91 2.18 -7.93 -4.58
CA ARG A 91 3.50 -7.30 -4.44
C ARG A 91 3.34 -5.80 -4.49
N TYR A 92 3.91 -5.14 -3.50
CA TYR A 92 3.85 -3.70 -3.33
C TYR A 92 5.24 -3.14 -3.57
N PHE A 93 5.38 -2.34 -4.62
CA PHE A 93 6.67 -1.72 -4.99
C PHE A 93 6.68 -0.29 -4.47
N PHE A 94 7.39 -0.05 -3.37
CA PHE A 94 7.46 1.26 -2.73
C PHE A 94 8.72 2.00 -3.13
N GLY A 95 8.56 3.25 -3.60
CA GLY A 95 9.67 4.19 -3.72
C GLY A 95 9.58 5.17 -2.56
N LEU A 96 10.66 5.35 -1.81
CA LEU A 96 10.67 6.21 -0.63
C LEU A 96 11.42 7.51 -0.90
N GLU A 97 10.97 8.58 -0.26
CA GLU A 97 11.62 9.88 -0.28
C GLU A 97 11.63 10.40 1.15
N GLY A 98 12.80 10.30 1.82
CA GLY A 98 12.89 10.59 3.23
C GLY A 98 11.98 9.66 4.03
N ASN A 99 11.12 10.25 4.86
CA ASN A 99 10.21 9.51 5.70
C ASN A 99 8.83 9.28 5.07
N LYS A 100 8.73 9.48 3.76
CA LYS A 100 7.44 9.37 3.05
C LYS A 100 7.54 8.41 1.87
N ILE A 101 6.40 7.90 1.46
CA ILE A 101 6.29 7.07 0.25
C ILE A 101 6.10 8.01 -0.93
N ALA A 102 7.03 7.94 -1.90
CA ALA A 102 6.95 8.77 -3.10
C ALA A 102 6.20 8.07 -4.23
N SER A 103 6.23 6.73 -4.24
CA SER A 103 5.50 5.96 -5.24
C SER A 103 5.13 4.60 -4.69
N LEU A 104 4.05 4.05 -5.23
CA LEU A 104 3.60 2.70 -4.90
C LEU A 104 2.96 2.10 -6.13
N GLU A 105 3.39 0.88 -6.47
CA GLU A 105 2.74 0.10 -7.53
C GLU A 105 2.35 -1.26 -6.95
N ILE A 106 1.10 -1.65 -7.13
CA ILE A 106 0.58 -2.92 -6.60
C ILE A 106 0.33 -3.86 -7.77
N ILE A 107 0.92 -5.06 -7.68
CA ILE A 107 0.85 -6.07 -8.74
C ILE A 107 0.49 -7.41 -8.09
N ALA A 108 -0.43 -8.10 -8.73
CA ALA A 108 -0.81 -9.44 -8.29
C ALA A 108 0.26 -10.49 -8.62
#